data_2fa271b9ede20cb5dcdd073623ada946
#
_entry.id   2fa271b9ede20cb5dcdd073623ada946
#
_cell.length_a   1.000
_cell.length_b   1.000
_cell.length_c   1.000
_cell.angle_alpha   90.00
_cell.angle_beta   90.00
_cell.angle_gamma   90.00
#
_symmetry.space_group_name_H-M   'P 1'
#
loop_
_entity.id
_entity.type
_entity.pdbx_description
1 polymer ?
#
loop_
_entity_poly.entity_id
_entity_poly.type
_entity_poly.pdbx_seq_one_letter_code
_entity_poly.pdbx_strand_id
1 'polypeptide(L)' 'ESPAMKIAKHLVAEMPDVKFNIVEPNISSHPDFDIVDFQTAFEQSDIVVYLTAHKQFFTLPQEANDKLILDFCGVIKK' A
#
# COMPACT_ATOMS: atom_id res chain seq x y z
N GLU A 1 -0.35 -13.61 -10.98
CA GLU A 1 0.02 -12.43 -10.19
C GLU A 1 -0.79 -11.22 -10.64
N SER A 2 -1.29 -10.45 -9.70
CA SER A 2 -2.11 -9.29 -10.01
C SER A 2 -1.27 -8.15 -10.63
N PRO A 3 -1.90 -7.26 -11.41
CA PRO A 3 -1.20 -6.08 -11.92
C PRO A 3 -0.61 -5.20 -10.80
N ALA A 4 -1.31 -5.10 -9.67
CA ALA A 4 -0.82 -4.33 -8.54
C ALA A 4 0.50 -4.89 -7.98
N MET A 5 0.62 -6.21 -7.88
CA MET A 5 1.84 -6.83 -7.41
C MET A 5 3.00 -6.64 -8.39
N LYS A 6 2.72 -6.64 -9.69
CA LYS A 6 3.75 -6.35 -10.69
C LYS A 6 4.26 -4.92 -10.54
N ILE A 7 3.37 -3.97 -10.32
CA ILE A 7 3.75 -2.57 -10.08
C ILE A 7 4.58 -2.46 -8.80
N ALA A 8 4.18 -3.14 -7.73
CA ALA A 8 4.91 -3.12 -6.47
C ALA A 8 6.33 -3.66 -6.65
N LYS A 9 6.49 -4.78 -7.34
CA LYS A 9 7.81 -5.35 -7.63
C LYS A 9 8.69 -4.37 -8.40
N HIS A 10 8.10 -3.72 -9.40
CA HIS A 10 8.83 -2.76 -10.21
C HIS A 10 9.31 -1.57 -9.36
N LEU A 11 8.44 -1.03 -8.52
CA LEU A 11 8.77 0.10 -7.67
C LEU A 11 9.88 -0.25 -6.67
N VAL A 12 9.80 -1.41 -6.05
CA VAL A 12 10.83 -1.87 -5.12
C VAL A 12 12.18 -2.00 -5.81
N ALA A 13 12.19 -2.56 -7.01
CA ALA A 13 13.42 -2.72 -7.79
C ALA A 13 14.03 -1.39 -8.23
N GLU A 14 13.18 -0.43 -8.59
CA GLU A 14 13.65 0.88 -9.08
C GLU A 14 14.09 1.82 -7.96
N MET A 15 13.62 1.61 -6.74
CA MET A 15 13.90 2.50 -5.62
C MET A 15 14.46 1.72 -4.43
N PRO A 16 15.71 1.22 -4.53
CA PRO A 16 16.27 0.35 -3.49
C PRO A 16 16.53 1.07 -2.16
N ASP A 17 16.60 2.39 -2.16
CA ASP A 17 16.84 3.16 -0.93
C ASP A 17 15.55 3.51 -0.19
N VAL A 18 14.40 3.15 -0.72
CA VAL A 18 13.10 3.42 -0.11
C VAL A 18 12.64 2.18 0.63
N LYS A 19 12.19 2.35 1.87
CA LYS A 19 11.58 1.26 2.61
C LYS A 19 10.12 1.12 2.20
N PHE A 20 9.74 -0.06 1.72
CA PHE A 20 8.37 -0.36 1.32
C PHE A 20 7.67 -1.22 2.36
N ASN A 21 6.43 -0.82 2.69
CA ASN A 21 5.52 -1.64 3.49
C ASN A 21 4.42 -2.12 2.54
N ILE A 22 4.43 -3.41 2.24
CA ILE A 22 3.48 -4.01 1.28
C ILE A 22 2.30 -4.57 2.05
N VAL A 23 1.11 -4.15 1.66
CA VAL A 23 -0.14 -4.62 2.28
C VAL A 23 -0.96 -5.36 1.23
N GLU A 24 -1.27 -6.62 1.52
CA GLU A 24 -2.16 -7.43 0.69
C GLU A 24 -3.08 -8.22 1.61
N PRO A 25 -4.31 -7.74 1.85
CA PRO A 25 -5.21 -8.36 2.84
C PRO A 25 -5.59 -9.80 2.55
N ASN A 26 -5.46 -10.25 1.30
CA ASN A 26 -5.89 -11.60 0.90
C ASN A 26 -4.83 -12.67 1.12
N ILE A 27 -3.60 -12.28 1.45
CA ILE A 27 -2.51 -13.24 1.69
C ILE A 27 -1.74 -12.84 2.95
N SER A 28 -1.13 -13.83 3.61
CA SER A 28 -0.35 -13.59 4.82
C SER A 28 1.15 -13.57 4.54
N SER A 29 1.58 -14.03 3.39
CA SER A 29 2.99 -14.05 3.03
C SER A 29 3.17 -14.01 1.52
N HIS A 30 4.32 -13.54 1.08
CA HIS A 30 4.69 -13.50 -0.33
C HIS A 30 6.20 -13.73 -0.45
N PRO A 31 6.66 -14.48 -1.46
CA PRO A 31 8.10 -14.79 -1.58
C PRO A 31 8.99 -13.56 -1.83
N ASP A 32 8.44 -12.50 -2.41
CA ASP A 32 9.22 -11.31 -2.76
C ASP A 32 9.07 -10.16 -1.77
N PHE A 33 8.09 -10.19 -0.87
CA PHE A 33 7.79 -9.09 0.05
C PHE A 33 7.46 -9.58 1.45
N ASP A 34 7.80 -8.76 2.42
CA ASP A 34 7.25 -8.89 3.77
C ASP A 34 5.88 -8.22 3.78
N ILE A 35 4.84 -8.99 3.97
CA ILE A 35 3.47 -8.47 4.00
C ILE A 35 3.18 -7.89 5.38
N VAL A 36 2.74 -6.65 5.41
CA VAL A 36 2.47 -5.89 6.65
C VAL A 36 0.97 -5.62 6.72
N ASP A 37 0.41 -5.60 7.94
CA ASP A 37 -1.00 -5.24 8.07
C ASP A 37 -1.22 -3.76 7.73
N PHE A 38 -2.44 -3.46 7.28
CA PHE A 38 -2.76 -2.14 6.75
C PHE A 38 -2.56 -1.03 7.80
N GLN A 39 -3.06 -1.22 9.01
CA GLN A 39 -2.97 -0.19 10.04
C GLN A 39 -1.53 0.17 10.35
N THR A 40 -0.68 -0.83 10.55
CA THR A 40 0.74 -0.63 10.83
C THR A 40 1.43 0.06 9.67
N ALA A 41 1.20 -0.42 8.45
CA ALA A 41 1.80 0.18 7.26
C ALA A 41 1.37 1.63 7.09
N PHE A 42 0.09 1.92 7.27
CA PHE A 42 -0.42 3.28 7.14
C PHE A 42 0.23 4.22 8.14
N GLU A 43 0.32 3.80 9.41
CA GLU A 43 0.89 4.64 10.47
C GLU A 43 2.37 4.92 10.26
N GLN A 44 3.11 3.94 9.72
CA GLN A 44 4.56 4.04 9.59
C GLN A 44 5.03 4.66 8.29
N SER A 45 4.12 4.88 7.34
CA SER A 45 4.50 5.34 6.00
C SER A 45 4.28 6.83 5.83
N ASP A 46 5.19 7.49 5.13
CA ASP A 46 5.05 8.89 4.76
C ASP A 46 4.27 9.07 3.46
N ILE A 47 4.35 8.08 2.59
CA ILE A 47 3.65 8.05 1.30
C ILE A 47 2.84 6.77 1.24
N VAL A 48 1.55 6.91 0.97
CA VAL A 48 0.63 5.79 0.85
C VAL A 48 0.13 5.72 -0.59
N VAL A 49 0.27 4.55 -1.21
CA VAL A 49 -0.17 4.34 -2.59
C VAL A 49 -1.23 3.23 -2.61
N TYR A 50 -2.43 3.58 -3.06
CA TYR A 50 -3.50 2.60 -3.24
C TYR A 50 -3.54 2.13 -4.68
N LEU A 51 -3.25 0.85 -4.88
CA LEU A 51 -3.26 0.21 -6.20
C LEU A 51 -4.46 -0.72 -6.40
N THR A 52 -5.11 -1.11 -5.30
CA THR A 52 -6.34 -1.90 -5.32
C THR A 52 -7.33 -1.32 -4.31
N ALA A 53 -8.62 -1.43 -4.60
CA ALA A 53 -9.68 -0.94 -3.73
C ALA A 53 -10.20 -2.09 -2.86
N HIS A 54 -9.45 -2.47 -1.85
CA HIS A 54 -9.88 -3.49 -0.90
C HIS A 54 -10.72 -2.84 0.21
N LYS A 55 -11.80 -3.50 0.61
CA LYS A 55 -12.72 -2.93 1.60
C LYS A 55 -12.05 -2.61 2.95
N GLN A 56 -11.00 -3.33 3.31
CA GLN A 56 -10.24 -3.06 4.54
C GLN A 56 -9.65 -1.65 4.53
N PHE A 57 -9.33 -1.11 3.36
CA PHE A 57 -8.72 0.22 3.25
C PHE A 57 -9.69 1.34 3.59
N PHE A 58 -10.98 1.06 3.63
CA PHE A 58 -11.99 2.06 4.02
C PHE A 58 -12.19 2.16 5.53
N THR A 59 -11.51 1.34 6.32
CA THR A 59 -11.72 1.27 7.77
C THR A 59 -10.95 2.31 8.57
N LEU A 60 -9.91 2.93 7.98
CA LEU A 60 -9.12 3.96 8.65
C LEU A 60 -9.53 5.34 8.16
N PRO A 61 -9.27 6.39 8.97
CA PRO A 61 -9.46 7.76 8.50
C PRO A 61 -8.67 8.01 7.23
N GLN A 62 -9.33 8.52 6.21
CA GLN A 62 -8.72 8.73 4.91
C GLN A 62 -8.00 10.07 4.80
N GLU A 63 -8.12 10.91 5.80
CA GLU A 63 -7.42 12.18 5.86
C GLU A 63 -6.17 12.01 6.71
N ALA A 64 -5.04 12.36 6.15
CA ALA A 64 -3.77 12.31 6.85
C ALA A 64 -2.94 13.52 6.43
N ASN A 65 -2.91 14.54 7.27
CA ASN A 65 -2.27 15.81 6.95
C ASN A 65 -0.75 15.69 6.84
N ASP A 66 -0.18 14.63 7.40
CA ASP A 66 1.26 14.41 7.44
C ASP A 66 1.73 13.38 6.40
N LYS A 67 0.83 12.94 5.52
CA LYS A 67 1.14 11.89 4.54
C LYS A 67 0.76 12.35 3.14
N LEU A 68 1.55 11.90 2.17
CA LEU A 68 1.17 11.99 0.76
C LEU A 68 0.40 10.73 0.38
N ILE A 69 -0.82 10.89 -0.10
CA ILE A 69 -1.66 9.76 -0.48
C ILE A 69 -1.90 9.81 -1.98
N LEU A 70 -1.52 8.73 -2.66
CA LEU A 70 -1.71 8.54 -4.09
C LEU A 70 -2.74 7.42 -4.29
N ASP A 71 -3.91 7.78 -4.77
CA ASP A 71 -5.02 6.85 -4.91
C ASP A 71 -5.38 6.66 -6.37
N PHE A 72 -5.00 5.50 -6.91
CA PHE A 72 -5.25 5.17 -8.32
C PHE A 72 -6.49 4.32 -8.53
N CYS A 73 -7.24 4.02 -7.48
CA CYS A 73 -8.36 3.07 -7.57
C CYS A 73 -9.63 3.52 -6.85
N GLY A 74 -9.67 4.74 -6.30
CA GLY A 74 -10.88 5.29 -5.73
C GLY A 74 -11.16 4.89 -4.29
N VAL A 75 -10.14 4.59 -3.50
CA VAL A 75 -10.30 4.32 -2.06
C VAL A 75 -10.70 5.58 -1.32
N ILE A 76 -10.09 6.69 -1.67
CA ILE A 76 -10.40 7.99 -1.05
C ILE A 76 -11.58 8.60 -1.79
N LYS A 77 -12.68 8.79 -1.06
CA LYS A 77 -13.86 9.43 -1.63
C LYS A 77 -13.73 10.93 -1.53
N LYS A 78 -14.04 11.57 -2.62
CA LYS A 78 -14.06 13.04 -2.70
C LYS A 78 -15.47 13.55 -2.54
#